data_ba1d8328ed62a9cba46a69692c88d532
#
_entry.id   ba1d8328ed62a9cba46a69692c88d532
#
_cell.length_a   1.000
_cell.length_b   1.000
_cell.length_c   1.000
_cell.angle_alpha   90.00
_cell.angle_beta   90.00
_cell.angle_gamma   90.00
#
_symmetry.space_group_name_H-M   'P 1'
#
loop_
_entity.id
_entity.type
_entity.pdbx_description
1 polymer ?
#
loop_
_entity_poly.entity_id
_entity_poly.type
_entity_poly.pdbx_seq_one_letter_code
_entity_poly.pdbx_strand_id
1 'polypeptide(L)'
;MANSAQRRAQTPGAACDMGGKADRFGRVERAGVDFVPIAARRSTPGNLFRVFVGGNLALSVVIFGWLPISFGLSFWQAVASSAVGLVIGLGLMVPMTLLGTRTGTNNPVSSGAHFGMRGRLLGSTLTLLFAIAYAAIAVWTSGEALVAGAHRLFGTAQNDTAFLIGYAIIAVEVVLIALFGHGTIVALQKVIIPVAGILLCLGVVAYAPGFDPAAPAEGYLLGDFWPTWLFAVTISIGGPLSYAPSVGDYTRRISPQRFSDRQVALAASAGIFTGLFATAVFGAFTASTFPALSESYVADLVAAAPTWYLVPLLVLAVFGGFGQGVINIYASGLDLESIIPRLSRIQTTLITSGIAVVVMYLGVIATDAISSITAMTVVLNAFAGTWVVINGIGFLVARRGRYDPVALQRFGFGLSGGRYWFSRGWNLRAVIPFLGGATAGLLTVQNELYAAPLADVAGGVDISLPVSMIVGGGLYLCALRVWPETGVDDDAPAPAEEARR
;
A
#
# COMPACT_ATOMS: atom_id res chain seq x y z
N MET A 1 9.57 23.84 28.56
CA MET A 1 8.94 23.36 27.31
C MET A 1 7.76 22.38 27.54
N ALA A 2 7.63 21.70 28.66
CA ALA A 2 6.47 20.83 28.98
C ALA A 2 5.14 21.60 29.19
N ASN A 3 5.21 22.86 29.58
CA ASN A 3 4.03 23.68 29.93
C ASN A 3 3.24 24.22 28.72
N SER A 4 3.82 24.23 27.50
CA SER A 4 3.14 24.68 26.29
C SER A 4 2.27 23.60 25.64
N ALA A 5 2.65 22.34 25.79
CA ALA A 5 1.88 21.19 25.29
C ALA A 5 0.63 20.94 26.17
N GLN A 6 0.76 21.07 27.50
CA GLN A 6 -0.38 20.95 28.42
C GLN A 6 -1.40 22.08 28.28
N ARG A 7 -0.97 23.31 27.96
CA ARG A 7 -1.90 24.43 27.71
C ARG A 7 -2.69 24.27 26.41
N ARG A 8 -2.14 23.61 25.36
CA ARG A 8 -2.86 23.30 24.13
C ARG A 8 -3.97 22.27 24.29
N ALA A 9 -3.83 21.34 25.27
CA ALA A 9 -4.82 20.30 25.54
C ALA A 9 -6.03 20.79 26.36
N GLN A 10 -5.95 21.96 26.99
CA GLN A 10 -6.97 22.47 27.92
C GLN A 10 -7.89 23.56 27.35
N THR A 11 -7.69 24.02 26.12
CA THR A 11 -8.56 25.02 25.51
C THR A 11 -9.43 24.39 24.42
N PRO A 12 -10.75 24.20 24.64
CA PRO A 12 -11.67 23.70 23.60
C PRO A 12 -11.71 24.56 22.34
N GLY A 13 -11.29 25.84 22.41
CA GLY A 13 -11.24 26.75 21.29
C GLY A 13 -9.99 26.66 20.41
N ALA A 14 -8.88 26.07 20.88
CA ALA A 14 -7.64 25.97 20.09
C ALA A 14 -7.72 24.89 19.00
N ALA A 15 -8.58 23.89 19.19
CA ALA A 15 -8.87 22.86 18.17
C ALA A 15 -9.66 23.43 16.98
N CYS A 16 -10.37 24.57 17.17
CA CYS A 16 -11.20 25.18 16.13
C CYS A 16 -10.40 26.05 15.15
N ASP A 17 -9.25 26.56 15.55
CA ASP A 17 -8.45 27.48 14.69
C ASP A 17 -7.46 26.73 13.77
N MET A 18 -7.20 25.45 14.02
CA MET A 18 -6.39 24.60 13.13
C MET A 18 -7.17 24.05 11.92
N GLY A 19 -8.51 24.18 11.92
CA GLY A 19 -9.39 23.71 10.84
C GLY A 19 -9.48 24.61 9.59
N GLY A 20 -8.82 25.77 9.58
CA GLY A 20 -9.09 26.83 8.60
C GLY A 20 -8.18 26.89 7.36
N LYS A 21 -7.07 26.20 7.31
CA LYS A 21 -6.20 26.24 6.12
C LYS A 21 -6.39 24.99 5.28
N ALA A 22 -7.35 25.08 4.35
CA ALA A 22 -7.60 24.06 3.35
C ALA A 22 -6.28 23.61 2.68
N ASP A 23 -6.15 22.30 2.55
CA ASP A 23 -5.13 21.62 1.76
C ASP A 23 -5.13 22.21 0.34
N ARG A 24 -4.11 22.98 -0.02
CA ARG A 24 -4.02 23.68 -1.29
C ARG A 24 -2.83 23.20 -2.08
N PHE A 25 -3.01 23.12 -3.40
CA PHE A 25 -1.93 22.83 -4.35
C PHE A 25 -0.70 23.70 -4.09
N GLY A 26 0.50 23.10 -4.09
CA GLY A 26 1.78 23.81 -3.97
C GLY A 26 2.13 24.29 -2.55
N ARG A 27 1.41 23.85 -1.51
CA ARG A 27 1.76 24.15 -0.12
C ARG A 27 2.24 22.90 0.61
N VAL A 28 3.31 23.07 1.41
CA VAL A 28 3.81 22.02 2.29
C VAL A 28 2.75 21.69 3.33
N GLU A 29 2.31 20.44 3.41
CA GLU A 29 1.36 19.96 4.40
C GLU A 29 2.01 19.92 5.78
N ARG A 30 1.30 20.44 6.78
CA ARG A 30 1.73 20.43 8.19
C ARG A 30 0.83 19.58 9.07
N ALA A 31 -0.32 19.11 8.53
CA ALA A 31 -1.24 18.23 9.24
C ALA A 31 -0.74 16.79 9.11
N GLY A 32 -0.44 16.16 10.25
CA GLY A 32 0.00 14.77 10.32
C GLY A 32 -1.16 13.78 10.44
N VAL A 33 -1.05 12.85 11.39
CA VAL A 33 -2.05 11.78 11.68
C VAL A 33 -3.26 12.26 12.49
N ASP A 34 -3.47 13.55 12.60
CA ASP A 34 -4.53 14.15 13.40
C ASP A 34 -5.94 13.78 12.90
N PHE A 35 -6.89 13.84 13.85
CA PHE A 35 -8.31 13.67 13.55
C PHE A 35 -8.81 14.72 12.56
N VAL A 36 -9.54 14.27 11.54
CA VAL A 36 -10.20 15.17 10.58
C VAL A 36 -11.68 15.35 10.99
N PRO A 37 -12.07 16.54 11.51
CA PRO A 37 -13.46 16.82 11.86
C PRO A 37 -14.39 16.67 10.65
N ILE A 38 -15.65 16.27 10.87
CA ILE A 38 -16.63 16.04 9.80
C ILE A 38 -16.78 17.25 8.89
N ALA A 39 -16.79 18.46 9.47
CA ALA A 39 -16.90 19.73 8.72
C ALA A 39 -15.71 19.97 7.75
N ALA A 40 -14.53 19.41 8.06
CA ALA A 40 -13.33 19.53 7.23
C ALA A 40 -13.22 18.43 6.16
N ARG A 41 -14.07 17.38 6.20
CA ARG A 41 -14.03 16.24 5.28
C ARG A 41 -14.70 16.60 3.95
N ARG A 42 -13.91 17.02 2.99
CA ARG A 42 -14.39 17.53 1.68
C ARG A 42 -14.14 16.58 0.51
N SER A 43 -13.43 15.47 0.72
CA SER A 43 -13.16 14.48 -0.33
C SER A 43 -14.43 13.71 -0.70
N THR A 44 -14.44 13.16 -1.91
CA THR A 44 -15.57 12.42 -2.46
C THR A 44 -15.14 11.01 -2.87
N PRO A 45 -16.09 10.05 -3.00
CA PRO A 45 -15.79 8.74 -3.57
C PRO A 45 -15.13 8.82 -4.96
N GLY A 46 -15.53 9.79 -5.81
CA GLY A 46 -14.90 10.01 -7.12
C GLY A 46 -13.43 10.45 -7.04
N ASN A 47 -13.08 11.26 -6.03
CA ASN A 47 -11.66 11.61 -5.79
C ASN A 47 -10.87 10.39 -5.32
N LEU A 48 -11.45 9.57 -4.44
CA LEU A 48 -10.84 8.33 -3.96
C LEU A 48 -10.55 7.36 -5.12
N PHE A 49 -11.55 7.13 -5.99
CA PHE A 49 -11.38 6.32 -7.19
C PHE A 49 -10.21 6.82 -8.05
N ARG A 50 -10.16 8.13 -8.35
CA ARG A 50 -9.10 8.72 -9.18
C ARG A 50 -7.71 8.54 -8.56
N VAL A 51 -7.57 8.79 -7.26
CA VAL A 51 -6.27 8.63 -6.57
C VAL A 51 -5.76 7.21 -6.71
N PHE A 52 -6.62 6.21 -6.51
CA PHE A 52 -6.20 4.82 -6.60
C PHE A 52 -5.98 4.34 -8.04
N VAL A 53 -6.76 4.81 -9.01
CA VAL A 53 -6.44 4.53 -10.41
C VAL A 53 -5.08 5.12 -10.78
N GLY A 54 -4.90 6.43 -10.56
CA GLY A 54 -3.68 7.13 -10.97
C GLY A 54 -2.42 6.66 -10.25
N GLY A 55 -2.55 6.33 -8.95
CA GLY A 55 -1.43 5.79 -8.17
C GLY A 55 -0.95 4.41 -8.64
N ASN A 56 -1.78 3.68 -9.36
CA ASN A 56 -1.43 2.34 -9.87
C ASN A 56 -1.04 2.32 -11.36
N LEU A 57 -1.16 3.43 -12.10
CA LEU A 57 -0.71 3.51 -13.50
C LEU A 57 0.80 3.81 -13.56
N ALA A 58 1.63 2.87 -13.15
CA ALA A 58 3.07 3.01 -13.01
C ALA A 58 3.82 1.74 -13.44
N LEU A 59 5.04 1.87 -13.97
CA LEU A 59 5.87 0.71 -14.34
C LEU A 59 6.14 -0.21 -13.16
N SER A 60 6.30 0.34 -11.96
CA SER A 60 6.45 -0.41 -10.71
C SER A 60 5.26 -1.32 -10.39
N VAL A 61 4.09 -1.02 -10.94
CA VAL A 61 2.88 -1.85 -10.79
C VAL A 61 2.72 -2.82 -11.95
N VAL A 62 3.15 -2.41 -13.14
CA VAL A 62 3.14 -3.27 -14.35
C VAL A 62 3.95 -4.55 -14.14
N ILE A 63 5.05 -4.49 -13.39
CA ILE A 63 5.88 -5.65 -13.02
C ILE A 63 5.07 -6.80 -12.42
N PHE A 64 4.05 -6.50 -11.62
CA PHE A 64 3.21 -7.54 -11.01
C PHE A 64 2.38 -8.33 -12.04
N GLY A 65 2.21 -7.80 -13.25
CA GLY A 65 1.64 -8.54 -14.38
C GLY A 65 2.66 -9.39 -15.13
N TRP A 66 3.92 -8.94 -15.18
CA TRP A 66 5.02 -9.71 -15.75
C TRP A 66 5.37 -10.96 -14.90
N LEU A 67 5.37 -10.86 -13.57
CA LEU A 67 5.73 -11.97 -12.69
C LEU A 67 5.01 -13.29 -13.00
N PRO A 68 3.67 -13.35 -13.20
CA PRO A 68 3.03 -14.61 -13.57
C PRO A 68 3.53 -15.20 -14.89
N ILE A 69 3.92 -14.36 -15.87
CA ILE A 69 4.53 -14.82 -17.13
C ILE A 69 5.93 -15.37 -16.87
N SER A 70 6.74 -14.68 -16.04
CA SER A 70 8.08 -15.18 -15.66
C SER A 70 8.02 -16.49 -14.86
N PHE A 71 6.89 -16.78 -14.22
CA PHE A 71 6.63 -18.09 -13.58
C PHE A 71 6.23 -19.20 -14.57
N GLY A 72 6.20 -18.91 -15.86
CA GLY A 72 5.83 -19.88 -16.91
C GLY A 72 4.33 -19.97 -17.19
N LEU A 73 3.50 -19.07 -16.67
CA LEU A 73 2.07 -19.02 -16.98
C LEU A 73 1.83 -18.40 -18.35
N SER A 74 0.83 -18.90 -19.10
CA SER A 74 0.37 -18.25 -20.32
C SER A 74 -0.32 -16.90 -20.01
N PHE A 75 -0.49 -16.07 -21.04
CA PHE A 75 -1.16 -14.77 -20.90
C PHE A 75 -2.52 -14.88 -20.16
N TRP A 76 -3.39 -15.79 -20.58
CA TRP A 76 -4.72 -15.92 -19.97
C TRP A 76 -4.67 -16.48 -18.55
N GLN A 77 -3.71 -17.37 -18.25
CA GLN A 77 -3.50 -17.90 -16.91
C GLN A 77 -3.00 -16.77 -15.97
N ALA A 78 -2.10 -15.92 -16.44
CA ALA A 78 -1.59 -14.76 -15.71
C ALA A 78 -2.70 -13.73 -15.45
N VAL A 79 -3.50 -13.38 -16.46
CA VAL A 79 -4.65 -12.47 -16.31
C VAL A 79 -5.67 -13.02 -15.31
N ALA A 80 -5.98 -14.33 -15.40
CA ALA A 80 -6.93 -14.96 -14.49
C ALA A 80 -6.42 -14.99 -13.05
N SER A 81 -5.14 -15.32 -12.81
CA SER A 81 -4.55 -15.31 -11.47
C SER A 81 -4.57 -13.91 -10.87
N SER A 82 -4.23 -12.89 -11.67
CA SER A 82 -4.29 -11.48 -11.26
C SER A 82 -5.70 -11.06 -10.88
N ALA A 83 -6.70 -11.37 -11.73
CA ALA A 83 -8.10 -11.02 -11.44
C ALA A 83 -8.59 -11.66 -10.13
N VAL A 84 -8.34 -12.95 -9.95
CA VAL A 84 -8.75 -13.69 -8.75
C VAL A 84 -8.05 -13.14 -7.51
N GLY A 85 -6.74 -12.96 -7.57
CA GLY A 85 -5.97 -12.42 -6.44
C GLY A 85 -6.42 -11.01 -6.05
N LEU A 86 -6.62 -10.13 -7.02
CA LEU A 86 -7.11 -8.76 -6.76
C LEU A 86 -8.50 -8.77 -6.11
N VAL A 87 -9.44 -9.60 -6.59
CA VAL A 87 -10.80 -9.69 -6.01
C VAL A 87 -10.74 -10.18 -4.55
N ILE A 88 -9.95 -11.21 -4.26
CA ILE A 88 -9.75 -11.72 -2.90
C ILE A 88 -9.15 -10.62 -2.01
N GLY A 89 -8.05 -9.99 -2.45
CA GLY A 89 -7.38 -8.94 -1.68
C GLY A 89 -8.27 -7.73 -1.40
N LEU A 90 -9.10 -7.32 -2.37
CA LEU A 90 -10.09 -6.26 -2.19
C LEU A 90 -11.15 -6.63 -1.16
N GLY A 91 -11.65 -7.87 -1.19
CA GLY A 91 -12.60 -8.36 -0.18
C GLY A 91 -12.04 -8.25 1.25
N LEU A 92 -10.76 -8.58 1.43
CA LEU A 92 -10.06 -8.47 2.70
C LEU A 92 -9.86 -7.00 3.14
N MET A 93 -9.66 -6.08 2.17
CA MET A 93 -9.41 -4.67 2.45
C MET A 93 -10.67 -3.86 2.80
N VAL A 94 -11.86 -4.27 2.38
CA VAL A 94 -13.12 -3.49 2.56
C VAL A 94 -13.33 -3.00 3.99
N PRO A 95 -13.21 -3.80 5.06
CA PRO A 95 -13.37 -3.32 6.44
C PRO A 95 -12.39 -2.17 6.77
N MET A 96 -11.18 -2.24 6.24
CA MET A 96 -10.14 -1.23 6.46
C MET A 96 -10.49 0.11 5.81
N THR A 97 -11.16 0.07 4.65
CA THR A 97 -11.68 1.27 3.98
C THR A 97 -12.68 2.04 4.84
N LEU A 98 -13.51 1.32 5.60
CA LEU A 98 -14.55 1.92 6.44
C LEU A 98 -14.02 2.46 7.78
N LEU A 99 -12.88 1.97 8.27
CA LEU A 99 -12.25 2.47 9.48
C LEU A 99 -11.97 3.97 9.40
N GLY A 100 -11.36 4.44 8.30
CA GLY A 100 -11.03 5.85 8.11
C GLY A 100 -12.26 6.77 8.12
N THR A 101 -13.35 6.39 7.46
CA THR A 101 -14.59 7.17 7.45
C THR A 101 -15.26 7.23 8.81
N ARG A 102 -15.27 6.12 9.55
CA ARG A 102 -15.88 6.01 10.87
C ARG A 102 -15.13 6.78 11.95
N THR A 103 -13.80 6.71 11.92
CA THR A 103 -12.95 7.30 12.95
C THR A 103 -12.45 8.71 12.62
N GLY A 104 -12.35 9.07 11.32
CA GLY A 104 -11.69 10.32 10.90
C GLY A 104 -10.18 10.33 11.10
N THR A 105 -9.59 9.14 11.29
CA THR A 105 -8.16 8.93 11.49
C THR A 105 -7.63 7.95 10.44
N ASN A 106 -6.31 7.83 10.30
CA ASN A 106 -5.73 6.80 9.46
C ASN A 106 -5.91 5.41 10.08
N ASN A 107 -5.69 4.36 9.31
CA ASN A 107 -5.94 2.98 9.75
C ASN A 107 -5.03 2.53 10.91
N PRO A 108 -3.72 2.86 10.93
CA PRO A 108 -2.89 2.59 12.10
C PRO A 108 -3.46 3.17 13.39
N VAL A 109 -3.85 4.45 13.39
CA VAL A 109 -4.49 5.07 14.58
C VAL A 109 -5.81 4.39 14.93
N SER A 110 -6.66 4.12 13.93
CA SER A 110 -7.94 3.43 14.12
C SER A 110 -7.77 2.02 14.71
N SER A 111 -6.71 1.31 14.30
CA SER A 111 -6.38 -0.04 14.80
C SER A 111 -6.07 -0.04 16.29
N GLY A 112 -5.75 1.12 16.87
CA GLY A 112 -5.59 1.28 18.31
C GLY A 112 -6.83 0.89 19.13
N ALA A 113 -8.03 0.93 18.54
CA ALA A 113 -9.25 0.41 19.15
C ALA A 113 -9.22 -1.11 19.36
N HIS A 114 -8.43 -1.84 18.59
CA HIS A 114 -8.29 -3.29 18.66
C HIS A 114 -6.97 -3.72 19.30
N PHE A 115 -5.86 -3.11 18.91
CA PHE A 115 -4.51 -3.46 19.37
C PHE A 115 -4.06 -2.70 20.64
N GLY A 116 -4.81 -1.67 21.03
CA GLY A 116 -4.41 -0.74 22.08
C GLY A 116 -3.61 0.45 21.54
N MET A 117 -3.54 1.49 22.36
CA MET A 117 -2.96 2.79 21.94
C MET A 117 -1.47 2.73 21.58
N ARG A 118 -0.70 1.81 22.18
CA ARG A 118 0.67 1.49 21.77
C ARG A 118 0.69 0.42 20.67
N GLY A 119 -0.25 -0.52 20.70
CA GLY A 119 -0.36 -1.60 19.70
C GLY A 119 -0.66 -1.08 18.30
N ARG A 120 -1.21 0.13 18.14
CA ARG A 120 -1.36 0.79 16.83
C ARG A 120 -0.04 0.93 16.06
N LEU A 121 1.10 0.96 16.77
CA LEU A 121 2.42 1.04 16.16
C LEU A 121 2.72 -0.15 15.25
N LEU A 122 2.11 -1.31 15.49
CA LEU A 122 2.20 -2.47 14.58
C LEU A 122 1.65 -2.11 13.19
N GLY A 123 0.51 -1.45 13.13
CA GLY A 123 -0.06 -0.95 11.87
C GLY A 123 0.81 0.11 11.20
N SER A 124 1.32 1.11 11.95
CA SER A 124 2.22 2.13 11.42
C SER A 124 3.52 1.53 10.88
N THR A 125 4.10 0.54 11.57
CA THR A 125 5.30 -0.16 11.10
C THR A 125 5.01 -0.94 9.82
N LEU A 126 3.87 -1.60 9.74
CA LEU A 126 3.47 -2.36 8.55
C LEU A 126 3.28 -1.43 7.34
N THR A 127 2.55 -0.32 7.50
CA THR A 127 2.41 0.70 6.43
C THR A 127 3.77 1.24 6.00
N LEU A 128 4.62 1.56 6.98
CA LEU A 128 5.97 2.08 6.71
C LEU A 128 6.79 1.10 5.87
N LEU A 129 6.77 -0.20 6.20
CA LEU A 129 7.49 -1.22 5.45
C LEU A 129 6.97 -1.38 4.03
N PHE A 130 5.66 -1.47 3.82
CA PHE A 130 5.07 -1.50 2.49
C PHE A 130 5.41 -0.24 1.69
N ALA A 131 5.26 0.92 2.29
CA ALA A 131 5.47 2.18 1.61
C ALA A 131 6.93 2.37 1.18
N ILE A 132 7.90 2.01 2.04
CA ILE A 132 9.33 2.03 1.71
C ILE A 132 9.63 1.05 0.57
N ALA A 133 9.13 -0.18 0.66
CA ALA A 133 9.37 -1.21 -0.34
C ALA A 133 8.82 -0.82 -1.72
N TYR A 134 7.56 -0.37 -1.80
CA TYR A 134 6.97 0.06 -3.06
C TYR A 134 7.56 1.38 -3.58
N ALA A 135 8.03 2.29 -2.71
CA ALA A 135 8.78 3.46 -3.14
C ALA A 135 10.14 3.07 -3.76
N ALA A 136 10.82 2.09 -3.17
CA ALA A 136 12.07 1.55 -3.70
C ALA A 136 11.87 0.95 -5.11
N ILE A 137 10.82 0.12 -5.29
CA ILE A 137 10.46 -0.45 -6.59
C ILE A 137 10.12 0.66 -7.60
N ALA A 138 9.40 1.70 -7.19
CA ALA A 138 9.05 2.81 -8.09
C ALA A 138 10.28 3.59 -8.57
N VAL A 139 11.22 3.87 -7.68
CA VAL A 139 12.50 4.53 -8.04
C VAL A 139 13.34 3.65 -8.95
N TRP A 140 13.47 2.37 -8.61
CA TRP A 140 14.22 1.41 -9.41
C TRP A 140 13.67 1.31 -10.84
N THR A 141 12.40 0.95 -11.00
CA THR A 141 11.80 0.71 -12.32
C THR A 141 11.80 1.94 -13.22
N SER A 142 11.52 3.11 -12.65
CA SER A 142 11.53 4.37 -13.41
C SER A 142 12.94 4.81 -13.77
N GLY A 143 13.90 4.67 -12.86
CA GLY A 143 15.30 5.01 -13.11
C GLY A 143 15.97 4.05 -14.11
N GLU A 144 15.67 2.75 -14.04
CA GLU A 144 16.14 1.77 -15.00
C GLU A 144 15.60 2.07 -16.41
N ALA A 145 14.29 2.37 -16.53
CA ALA A 145 13.70 2.77 -17.80
C ALA A 145 14.37 4.02 -18.39
N LEU A 146 14.69 5.00 -17.52
CA LEU A 146 15.37 6.23 -17.94
C LEU A 146 16.75 5.92 -18.52
N VAL A 147 17.56 5.09 -17.85
CA VAL A 147 18.92 4.73 -18.30
C VAL A 147 18.89 3.88 -19.58
N ALA A 148 18.05 2.83 -19.60
CA ALA A 148 17.91 1.97 -20.78
C ALA A 148 17.37 2.74 -21.99
N GLY A 149 16.40 3.64 -21.78
CA GLY A 149 15.87 4.49 -22.83
C GLY A 149 16.87 5.51 -23.34
N ALA A 150 17.65 6.13 -22.46
CA ALA A 150 18.73 7.05 -22.85
C ALA A 150 19.81 6.33 -23.66
N HIS A 151 20.15 5.08 -23.30
CA HIS A 151 21.05 4.24 -24.07
C HIS A 151 20.53 4.02 -25.50
N ARG A 152 19.27 3.62 -25.64
CA ARG A 152 18.67 3.34 -26.94
C ARG A 152 18.50 4.58 -27.82
N LEU A 153 18.23 5.75 -27.23
CA LEU A 153 17.99 7.00 -28.00
C LEU A 153 19.27 7.74 -28.32
N PHE A 154 20.27 7.74 -27.43
CA PHE A 154 21.44 8.59 -27.49
C PHE A 154 22.77 7.83 -27.43
N GLY A 155 22.77 6.51 -27.31
CA GLY A 155 23.99 5.69 -27.19
C GLY A 155 24.76 5.93 -25.88
N THR A 156 24.10 6.40 -24.81
CA THR A 156 24.75 6.62 -23.51
C THR A 156 25.21 5.30 -22.88
N ALA A 157 26.19 5.35 -21.99
CA ALA A 157 26.66 4.16 -21.31
C ALA A 157 25.57 3.55 -20.41
N GLN A 158 25.49 2.22 -20.38
CA GLN A 158 24.74 1.45 -19.38
C GLN A 158 25.75 0.83 -18.41
N ASN A 159 26.08 1.56 -17.35
CA ASN A 159 26.98 1.14 -16.29
C ASN A 159 26.45 1.58 -14.92
N ASP A 160 27.07 1.12 -13.85
CA ASP A 160 26.64 1.41 -12.49
C ASP A 160 26.47 2.92 -12.22
N THR A 161 27.37 3.75 -12.78
CA THR A 161 27.30 5.20 -12.62
C THR A 161 26.03 5.77 -13.31
N ALA A 162 25.68 5.29 -14.50
CA ALA A 162 24.47 5.73 -15.22
C ALA A 162 23.20 5.32 -14.44
N PHE A 163 23.17 4.09 -13.90
CA PHE A 163 22.06 3.64 -13.04
C PHE A 163 21.97 4.45 -11.74
N LEU A 164 23.11 4.73 -11.08
CA LEU A 164 23.14 5.60 -9.89
C LEU A 164 22.51 6.97 -10.19
N ILE A 165 22.86 7.58 -11.32
CA ILE A 165 22.32 8.88 -11.75
C ILE A 165 20.83 8.78 -12.06
N GLY A 166 20.39 7.76 -12.80
CA GLY A 166 18.99 7.54 -13.14
C GLY A 166 18.11 7.38 -11.93
N TYR A 167 18.53 6.56 -10.97
CA TYR A 167 17.84 6.36 -9.70
C TYR A 167 17.80 7.65 -8.86
N ALA A 168 18.90 8.39 -8.80
CA ALA A 168 18.97 9.65 -8.06
C ALA A 168 18.01 10.71 -8.62
N ILE A 169 17.89 10.82 -9.96
CA ILE A 169 16.94 11.73 -10.61
C ILE A 169 15.51 11.43 -10.16
N ILE A 170 15.07 10.18 -10.29
CA ILE A 170 13.71 9.78 -9.90
C ILE A 170 13.49 9.93 -8.39
N ALA A 171 14.48 9.57 -7.55
CA ALA A 171 14.37 9.72 -6.11
C ALA A 171 14.16 11.17 -5.68
N VAL A 172 14.94 12.10 -6.26
CA VAL A 172 14.81 13.54 -5.98
C VAL A 172 13.43 14.05 -6.38
N GLU A 173 12.93 13.67 -7.56
CA GLU A 173 11.60 14.06 -8.04
C GLU A 173 10.50 13.58 -7.11
N VAL A 174 10.52 12.30 -6.71
CA VAL A 174 9.53 11.71 -5.81
C VAL A 174 9.53 12.42 -4.45
N VAL A 175 10.72 12.69 -3.88
CA VAL A 175 10.87 13.39 -2.59
C VAL A 175 10.31 14.81 -2.67
N LEU A 176 10.68 15.56 -3.71
CA LEU A 176 10.22 16.95 -3.87
C LEU A 176 8.70 17.02 -3.91
N ILE A 177 8.03 16.14 -4.66
CA ILE A 177 6.58 16.15 -4.78
C ILE A 177 5.91 15.68 -3.48
N ALA A 178 6.47 14.66 -2.80
CA ALA A 178 5.90 14.14 -1.55
C ALA A 178 5.87 15.20 -0.41
N LEU A 179 6.80 16.16 -0.43
CA LEU A 179 6.83 17.28 0.53
C LEU A 179 5.63 18.22 0.41
N PHE A 180 5.00 18.33 -0.78
CA PHE A 180 3.84 19.22 -0.99
C PHE A 180 2.51 18.65 -0.48
N GLY A 181 2.44 17.38 -0.10
CA GLY A 181 1.30 16.77 0.58
C GLY A 181 0.08 16.46 -0.27
N HIS A 182 -1.03 16.08 0.41
CA HIS A 182 -2.21 15.46 -0.18
C HIS A 182 -2.88 16.31 -1.29
N GLY A 183 -3.00 17.61 -1.11
CA GLY A 183 -3.63 18.49 -2.11
C GLY A 183 -2.89 18.48 -3.46
N THR A 184 -1.57 18.45 -3.42
CA THR A 184 -0.71 18.35 -4.61
C THR A 184 -0.82 16.97 -5.24
N ILE A 185 -0.83 15.90 -4.44
CA ILE A 185 -0.99 14.52 -4.92
C ILE A 185 -2.31 14.39 -5.70
N VAL A 186 -3.44 14.84 -5.13
CA VAL A 186 -4.75 14.78 -5.80
C VAL A 186 -4.77 15.59 -7.10
N ALA A 187 -4.09 16.74 -7.13
CA ALA A 187 -4.01 17.56 -8.34
C ALA A 187 -3.18 16.90 -9.44
N LEU A 188 -2.03 16.30 -9.09
CA LEU A 188 -1.18 15.54 -10.01
C LEU A 188 -1.90 14.34 -10.60
N GLN A 189 -2.65 13.60 -9.80
CA GLN A 189 -3.39 12.43 -10.29
C GLN A 189 -4.42 12.77 -11.37
N LYS A 190 -4.93 14.00 -11.41
CA LYS A 190 -5.82 14.45 -12.50
C LYS A 190 -5.10 14.53 -13.86
N VAL A 191 -3.79 14.71 -13.86
CA VAL A 191 -2.96 14.76 -15.08
C VAL A 191 -2.39 13.36 -15.36
N ILE A 192 -1.91 12.67 -14.33
CA ILE A 192 -1.28 11.35 -14.47
C ILE A 192 -2.24 10.34 -15.11
N ILE A 193 -3.50 10.28 -14.65
CA ILE A 193 -4.47 9.30 -15.15
C ILE A 193 -4.65 9.38 -16.67
N PRO A 194 -5.04 10.51 -17.28
CA PRO A 194 -5.22 10.58 -18.71
C PRO A 194 -3.89 10.37 -19.49
N VAL A 195 -2.80 10.94 -19.00
CA VAL A 195 -1.50 10.80 -19.67
C VAL A 195 -1.02 9.35 -19.62
N ALA A 196 -0.92 8.74 -18.43
CA ALA A 196 -0.49 7.35 -18.30
C ALA A 196 -1.45 6.38 -19.00
N GLY A 197 -2.78 6.62 -18.92
CA GLY A 197 -3.76 5.83 -19.64
C GLY A 197 -3.57 5.86 -21.15
N ILE A 198 -3.34 7.03 -21.74
CA ILE A 198 -3.05 7.17 -23.19
C ILE A 198 -1.73 6.46 -23.52
N LEU A 199 -0.69 6.64 -22.71
CA LEU A 199 0.62 6.03 -22.94
C LEU A 199 0.56 4.50 -22.87
N LEU A 200 -0.21 3.94 -21.93
CA LEU A 200 -0.46 2.49 -21.86
C LEU A 200 -1.24 1.99 -23.09
N CYS A 201 -2.27 2.71 -23.54
CA CYS A 201 -2.97 2.38 -24.78
C CYS A 201 -2.05 2.42 -26.02
N LEU A 202 -1.17 3.41 -26.12
CA LEU A 202 -0.15 3.46 -27.16
C LEU A 202 0.82 2.28 -27.05
N GLY A 203 1.16 1.86 -25.82
CA GLY A 203 1.95 0.67 -25.55
C GLY A 203 1.29 -0.61 -26.05
N VAL A 204 -0.03 -0.75 -25.86
CA VAL A 204 -0.76 -1.90 -26.44
C VAL A 204 -0.59 -1.93 -27.95
N VAL A 205 -0.70 -0.80 -28.63
CA VAL A 205 -0.49 -0.71 -30.09
C VAL A 205 0.97 -1.03 -30.46
N ALA A 206 1.92 -0.55 -29.65
CA ALA A 206 3.35 -0.73 -29.91
C ALA A 206 3.81 -2.19 -29.85
N TYR A 207 3.29 -2.95 -28.89
CA TYR A 207 3.69 -4.35 -28.68
C TYR A 207 2.75 -5.37 -29.35
N ALA A 208 1.57 -4.95 -29.84
CA ALA A 208 0.59 -5.85 -30.48
C ALA A 208 1.15 -6.73 -31.61
N PRO A 209 2.11 -6.27 -32.46
CA PRO A 209 2.62 -7.13 -33.53
C PRO A 209 3.36 -8.39 -33.05
N GLY A 210 3.90 -8.40 -31.83
CA GLY A 210 4.59 -9.55 -31.23
C GLY A 210 3.69 -10.44 -30.37
N PHE A 211 2.41 -10.08 -30.19
CA PHE A 211 1.53 -10.76 -29.26
C PHE A 211 0.82 -11.97 -29.88
N ASP A 212 1.02 -13.15 -29.28
CA ASP A 212 0.24 -14.34 -29.57
C ASP A 212 -0.60 -14.74 -28.35
N PRO A 213 -1.95 -14.54 -28.40
CA PRO A 213 -2.83 -14.89 -27.29
C PRO A 213 -2.97 -16.40 -27.08
N ALA A 214 -2.52 -17.24 -28.03
CA ALA A 214 -2.58 -18.70 -27.94
C ALA A 214 -1.24 -19.31 -27.53
N ALA A 215 -0.20 -18.49 -27.26
CA ALA A 215 1.10 -18.98 -26.80
C ALA A 215 0.93 -19.88 -25.57
N PRO A 216 1.49 -21.10 -25.59
CA PRO A 216 1.34 -22.05 -24.49
C PRO A 216 2.09 -21.58 -23.25
N ALA A 217 1.69 -22.09 -22.09
CA ALA A 217 2.46 -21.98 -20.87
C ALA A 217 3.64 -22.98 -20.95
N GLU A 218 4.83 -22.54 -20.50
CA GLU A 218 6.03 -23.38 -20.53
C GLU A 218 6.85 -23.19 -19.23
N GLY A 219 7.32 -24.32 -18.65
CA GLY A 219 8.27 -24.27 -17.55
C GLY A 219 7.73 -23.68 -16.26
N TYR A 220 6.63 -24.23 -15.74
CA TYR A 220 6.03 -23.76 -14.48
C TYR A 220 7.05 -23.71 -13.33
N LEU A 221 7.20 -22.56 -12.71
CA LEU A 221 8.18 -22.27 -11.65
C LEU A 221 8.16 -23.30 -10.51
N LEU A 222 6.97 -23.74 -10.08
CA LEU A 222 6.78 -24.73 -9.00
C LEU A 222 6.49 -26.13 -9.55
N GLY A 223 6.95 -26.43 -10.78
CA GLY A 223 6.88 -27.76 -11.41
C GLY A 223 5.52 -28.13 -11.99
N ASP A 224 4.42 -27.52 -11.56
CA ASP A 224 3.07 -27.82 -12.05
C ASP A 224 2.21 -26.55 -12.11
N PHE A 225 1.12 -26.62 -12.87
CA PHE A 225 0.18 -25.50 -13.08
C PHE A 225 -0.42 -24.98 -11.77
N TRP A 226 -1.04 -25.86 -10.98
CA TRP A 226 -1.80 -25.40 -9.80
C TRP A 226 -0.94 -24.71 -8.73
N PRO A 227 0.22 -25.27 -8.31
CA PRO A 227 1.10 -24.58 -7.38
C PRO A 227 1.55 -23.20 -7.90
N THR A 228 1.97 -23.13 -9.16
CA THR A 228 2.44 -21.90 -9.79
C THR A 228 1.33 -20.87 -9.93
N TRP A 229 0.12 -21.28 -10.35
CA TRP A 229 -1.02 -20.39 -10.49
C TRP A 229 -1.51 -19.84 -9.15
N LEU A 230 -1.57 -20.70 -8.12
CA LEU A 230 -1.92 -20.27 -6.76
C LEU A 230 -0.87 -19.32 -6.17
N PHE A 231 0.40 -19.53 -6.46
CA PHE A 231 1.46 -18.60 -6.09
C PHE A 231 1.26 -17.23 -6.75
N ALA A 232 0.98 -17.18 -8.05
CA ALA A 232 0.65 -15.96 -8.77
C ALA A 232 -0.60 -15.25 -8.20
N VAL A 233 -1.63 -16.00 -7.79
CA VAL A 233 -2.79 -15.47 -7.08
C VAL A 233 -2.37 -14.82 -5.76
N THR A 234 -1.52 -15.48 -4.96
CA THR A 234 -1.03 -14.97 -3.67
C THR A 234 -0.25 -13.66 -3.83
N ILE A 235 0.61 -13.58 -4.85
CA ILE A 235 1.32 -12.34 -5.19
C ILE A 235 0.32 -11.22 -5.53
N SER A 236 -0.70 -11.53 -6.33
CA SER A 236 -1.71 -10.57 -6.75
C SER A 236 -2.62 -10.08 -5.60
N ILE A 237 -2.87 -10.91 -4.59
CA ILE A 237 -3.56 -10.50 -3.34
C ILE A 237 -2.78 -9.38 -2.63
N GLY A 238 -1.46 -9.40 -2.71
CA GLY A 238 -0.57 -8.43 -2.08
C GLY A 238 -0.83 -6.99 -2.51
N GLY A 239 -1.24 -6.77 -3.76
CA GLY A 239 -1.56 -5.44 -4.27
C GLY A 239 -2.61 -4.72 -3.41
N PRO A 240 -3.87 -5.17 -3.36
CA PRO A 240 -4.89 -4.57 -2.49
C PRO A 240 -4.56 -4.66 -0.99
N LEU A 241 -3.91 -5.74 -0.56
CA LEU A 241 -3.59 -5.95 0.85
C LEU A 241 -2.59 -4.91 1.37
N SER A 242 -1.66 -4.44 0.53
CA SER A 242 -0.71 -3.38 0.86
C SER A 242 -1.39 -2.03 1.14
N TYR A 243 -2.56 -1.78 0.55
CA TYR A 243 -3.37 -0.59 0.84
C TYR A 243 -4.14 -0.69 2.15
N ALA A 244 -4.36 -1.88 2.70
CA ALA A 244 -5.19 -2.06 3.88
C ALA A 244 -4.78 -1.17 5.07
N PRO A 245 -3.49 -1.03 5.42
CA PRO A 245 -3.11 -0.15 6.52
C PRO A 245 -3.13 1.34 6.14
N SER A 246 -3.03 1.72 4.86
CA SER A 246 -2.92 3.12 4.40
C SER A 246 -4.21 3.70 3.78
N VAL A 247 -5.19 2.89 3.40
CA VAL A 247 -6.43 3.35 2.74
C VAL A 247 -7.18 4.39 3.59
N GLY A 248 -7.07 4.33 4.92
CA GLY A 248 -7.63 5.29 5.86
C GLY A 248 -7.10 6.72 5.70
N ASP A 249 -5.89 6.91 5.19
CA ASP A 249 -5.31 8.23 4.94
C ASP A 249 -6.16 9.06 3.97
N TYR A 250 -6.80 8.38 3.05
CA TYR A 250 -7.69 8.95 2.04
C TYR A 250 -9.14 8.95 2.51
N THR A 251 -9.63 7.84 3.08
CA THR A 251 -11.05 7.70 3.43
C THR A 251 -11.45 8.53 4.64
N ARG A 252 -10.53 8.85 5.58
CA ARG A 252 -10.78 9.78 6.71
C ARG A 252 -11.22 11.17 6.28
N ARG A 253 -10.96 11.54 5.01
CA ARG A 253 -11.33 12.84 4.42
C ARG A 253 -12.71 12.83 3.76
N ILE A 254 -13.43 11.70 3.80
CA ILE A 254 -14.79 11.54 3.26
C ILE A 254 -15.80 11.58 4.40
N SER A 255 -16.83 12.41 4.25
CA SER A 255 -17.88 12.58 5.27
C SER A 255 -18.88 11.42 5.22
N PRO A 256 -19.09 10.66 6.33
CA PRO A 256 -20.10 9.62 6.40
C PRO A 256 -21.53 10.16 6.44
N GLN A 257 -21.72 11.49 6.59
CA GLN A 257 -23.02 12.16 6.50
C GLN A 257 -23.44 12.42 5.06
N ARG A 258 -22.47 12.49 4.12
CA ARG A 258 -22.73 12.77 2.70
C ARG A 258 -22.69 11.51 1.83
N PHE A 259 -21.91 10.53 2.21
CA PHE A 259 -21.68 9.32 1.41
C PHE A 259 -21.85 8.08 2.26
N SER A 260 -22.53 7.07 1.70
CA SER A 260 -22.73 5.79 2.37
C SER A 260 -21.44 4.95 2.38
N ASP A 261 -21.35 4.02 3.33
CA ASP A 261 -20.26 3.06 3.41
C ASP A 261 -20.06 2.29 2.10
N ARG A 262 -21.19 1.89 1.46
CA ARG A 262 -21.16 1.19 0.17
C ARG A 262 -20.51 2.04 -0.94
N GLN A 263 -20.83 3.33 -1.02
CA GLN A 263 -20.25 4.23 -2.02
C GLN A 263 -18.73 4.36 -1.82
N VAL A 264 -18.27 4.49 -0.57
CA VAL A 264 -16.83 4.61 -0.26
C VAL A 264 -16.10 3.31 -0.54
N ALA A 265 -16.65 2.16 -0.08
CA ALA A 265 -16.06 0.85 -0.30
C ALA A 265 -15.97 0.52 -1.80
N LEU A 266 -17.06 0.74 -2.56
CA LEU A 266 -17.05 0.50 -4.01
C LEU A 266 -16.07 1.42 -4.75
N ALA A 267 -15.99 2.70 -4.39
CA ALA A 267 -15.08 3.63 -5.04
C ALA A 267 -13.61 3.26 -4.79
N ALA A 268 -13.25 2.88 -3.55
CA ALA A 268 -11.92 2.41 -3.22
C ALA A 268 -11.59 1.12 -3.97
N SER A 269 -12.47 0.11 -3.87
CA SER A 269 -12.26 -1.19 -4.51
C SER A 269 -12.20 -1.08 -6.03
N ALA A 270 -13.12 -0.34 -6.65
CA ALA A 270 -13.12 -0.14 -8.09
C ALA A 270 -11.88 0.63 -8.56
N GLY A 271 -11.43 1.66 -7.81
CA GLY A 271 -10.24 2.43 -8.15
C GLY A 271 -8.98 1.58 -8.09
N ILE A 272 -8.80 0.82 -7.02
CA ILE A 272 -7.66 -0.08 -6.84
C ILE A 272 -7.71 -1.20 -7.89
N PHE A 273 -8.86 -1.85 -8.08
CA PHE A 273 -9.02 -2.90 -9.09
C PHE A 273 -8.68 -2.39 -10.49
N THR A 274 -9.27 -1.29 -10.91
CA THR A 274 -9.05 -0.75 -12.26
C THR A 274 -7.59 -0.42 -12.50
N GLY A 275 -6.92 0.24 -11.53
CA GLY A 275 -5.51 0.59 -11.66
C GLY A 275 -4.60 -0.64 -11.69
N LEU A 276 -4.73 -1.52 -10.70
CA LEU A 276 -3.88 -2.72 -10.58
C LEU A 276 -4.14 -3.73 -11.72
N PHE A 277 -5.40 -3.96 -12.07
CA PHE A 277 -5.73 -4.93 -13.11
C PHE A 277 -5.31 -4.45 -14.51
N ALA A 278 -5.53 -3.16 -14.82
CA ALA A 278 -5.10 -2.61 -16.12
C ALA A 278 -3.57 -2.72 -16.29
N THR A 279 -2.80 -2.41 -15.25
CA THR A 279 -1.34 -2.54 -15.28
C THR A 279 -0.87 -3.98 -15.25
N ALA A 280 -1.55 -4.88 -14.52
CA ALA A 280 -1.23 -6.30 -14.54
C ALA A 280 -1.49 -6.92 -15.92
N VAL A 281 -2.62 -6.60 -16.55
CA VAL A 281 -2.91 -7.05 -17.93
C VAL A 281 -1.88 -6.51 -18.92
N PHE A 282 -1.50 -5.23 -18.79
CA PHE A 282 -0.47 -4.62 -19.64
C PHE A 282 0.89 -5.30 -19.43
N GLY A 283 1.28 -5.60 -18.19
CA GLY A 283 2.53 -6.30 -17.87
C GLY A 283 2.57 -7.72 -18.44
N ALA A 284 1.51 -8.48 -18.24
CA ALA A 284 1.38 -9.82 -18.83
C ALA A 284 1.39 -9.78 -20.37
N PHE A 285 0.67 -8.83 -20.96
CA PHE A 285 0.60 -8.63 -22.41
C PHE A 285 1.99 -8.33 -23.00
N THR A 286 2.69 -7.34 -22.46
CA THR A 286 4.02 -6.96 -22.99
C THR A 286 5.04 -8.07 -22.75
N ALA A 287 5.05 -8.69 -21.58
CA ALA A 287 5.93 -9.81 -21.27
C ALA A 287 5.77 -10.99 -22.24
N SER A 288 4.52 -11.26 -22.67
CA SER A 288 4.23 -12.31 -23.67
C SER A 288 4.74 -11.98 -25.09
N THR A 289 5.20 -10.75 -25.33
CA THR A 289 5.77 -10.35 -26.63
C THR A 289 7.29 -10.40 -26.66
N PHE A 290 7.96 -10.62 -25.53
CA PHE A 290 9.41 -10.60 -25.47
C PHE A 290 9.99 -11.90 -26.06
N PRO A 291 11.06 -11.80 -26.87
CA PRO A 291 11.70 -12.99 -27.46
C PRO A 291 12.28 -13.94 -26.41
N ALA A 292 12.73 -13.40 -25.28
CA ALA A 292 13.19 -14.12 -24.10
C ALA A 292 12.95 -13.20 -22.88
N LEU A 293 12.67 -13.80 -21.72
CA LEU A 293 12.56 -13.06 -20.48
C LEU A 293 13.93 -13.03 -19.82
N SER A 294 14.38 -11.80 -19.47
CA SER A 294 15.56 -11.60 -18.64
C SER A 294 15.17 -11.42 -17.17
N GLU A 295 16.15 -11.16 -16.32
CA GLU A 295 15.91 -10.85 -14.90
C GLU A 295 15.27 -9.45 -14.70
N SER A 296 15.24 -8.60 -15.74
CA SER A 296 14.66 -7.26 -15.70
C SER A 296 13.56 -7.05 -16.72
N TYR A 297 12.32 -7.03 -16.23
CA TYR A 297 11.16 -6.63 -17.05
C TYR A 297 11.36 -5.28 -17.76
N VAL A 298 11.95 -4.30 -17.08
CA VAL A 298 12.09 -2.94 -17.60
C VAL A 298 13.10 -2.90 -18.75
N ALA A 299 14.20 -3.63 -18.62
CA ALA A 299 15.20 -3.77 -19.69
C ALA A 299 14.58 -4.42 -20.93
N ASP A 300 13.84 -5.53 -20.76
CA ASP A 300 13.16 -6.23 -21.84
C ASP A 300 12.09 -5.34 -22.50
N LEU A 301 11.30 -4.63 -21.70
CA LEU A 301 10.28 -3.70 -22.18
C LEU A 301 10.90 -2.60 -23.05
N VAL A 302 11.97 -1.98 -22.58
CA VAL A 302 12.69 -0.95 -23.36
C VAL A 302 13.35 -1.56 -24.60
N ALA A 303 13.95 -2.74 -24.49
CA ALA A 303 14.60 -3.42 -25.61
C ALA A 303 13.62 -3.80 -26.73
N ALA A 304 12.44 -4.27 -26.39
CA ALA A 304 11.41 -4.69 -27.35
C ALA A 304 10.59 -3.51 -27.91
N ALA A 305 10.66 -2.32 -27.30
CA ALA A 305 9.87 -1.16 -27.72
C ALA A 305 10.24 -0.69 -29.16
N PRO A 306 9.27 -0.45 -30.04
CA PRO A 306 9.56 0.21 -31.32
C PRO A 306 10.02 1.65 -31.08
N THR A 307 10.88 2.17 -31.98
CA THR A 307 11.55 3.48 -31.80
C THR A 307 10.57 4.62 -31.50
N TRP A 308 9.41 4.64 -32.17
CA TRP A 308 8.40 5.68 -31.98
C TRP A 308 7.78 5.67 -30.58
N TYR A 309 7.77 4.51 -29.91
CA TYR A 309 7.18 4.38 -28.58
C TYR A 309 8.19 4.63 -27.45
N LEU A 310 9.49 4.70 -27.72
CA LEU A 310 10.51 4.91 -26.68
C LEU A 310 10.27 6.19 -25.86
N VAL A 311 10.01 7.32 -26.52
CA VAL A 311 9.74 8.58 -25.80
C VAL A 311 8.45 8.50 -24.99
N PRO A 312 7.30 8.04 -25.53
CA PRO A 312 6.11 7.72 -24.73
C PRO A 312 6.38 6.82 -23.51
N LEU A 313 7.19 5.78 -23.68
CA LEU A 313 7.55 4.86 -22.59
C LEU A 313 8.37 5.55 -21.50
N LEU A 314 9.34 6.39 -21.84
CA LEU A 314 10.10 7.17 -20.86
C LEU A 314 9.22 8.17 -20.11
N VAL A 315 8.29 8.82 -20.81
CA VAL A 315 7.31 9.69 -20.16
C VAL A 315 6.44 8.88 -19.18
N LEU A 316 5.99 7.67 -19.58
CA LEU A 316 5.24 6.77 -18.68
C LEU A 316 6.08 6.38 -17.46
N ALA A 317 7.36 6.10 -17.61
CA ALA A 317 8.27 5.77 -16.52
C ALA A 317 8.38 6.91 -15.50
N VAL A 318 8.60 8.14 -15.96
CA VAL A 318 8.69 9.33 -15.10
C VAL A 318 7.35 9.59 -14.38
N PHE A 319 6.25 9.65 -15.14
CA PHE A 319 4.92 9.88 -14.55
C PHE A 319 4.47 8.75 -13.60
N GLY A 320 4.87 7.52 -13.88
CA GLY A 320 4.62 6.37 -13.01
C GLY A 320 5.37 6.49 -11.69
N GLY A 321 6.65 6.91 -11.72
CA GLY A 321 7.45 7.20 -10.53
C GLY A 321 6.78 8.26 -9.64
N PHE A 322 6.26 9.34 -10.24
CA PHE A 322 5.47 10.34 -9.51
C PHE A 322 4.19 9.77 -8.92
N GLY A 323 3.44 8.98 -9.69
CA GLY A 323 2.15 8.43 -9.25
C GLY A 323 2.30 7.57 -8.00
N GLN A 324 3.06 6.52 -8.10
CA GLN A 324 3.21 5.49 -7.07
C GLN A 324 4.22 5.89 -6.00
N GLY A 325 5.40 6.38 -6.38
CA GLY A 325 6.47 6.74 -5.44
C GLY A 325 6.02 7.83 -4.47
N VAL A 326 5.35 8.88 -4.96
CA VAL A 326 4.86 9.98 -4.13
C VAL A 326 3.81 9.53 -3.11
N ILE A 327 2.87 8.67 -3.51
CA ILE A 327 1.85 8.12 -2.60
C ILE A 327 2.51 7.34 -1.46
N ASN A 328 3.49 6.51 -1.78
CA ASN A 328 4.20 5.68 -0.81
C ASN A 328 5.06 6.54 0.14
N ILE A 329 5.84 7.47 -0.37
CA ILE A 329 6.65 8.37 0.48
C ILE A 329 5.76 9.27 1.34
N TYR A 330 4.62 9.72 0.82
CA TYR A 330 3.64 10.47 1.61
C TYR A 330 3.09 9.62 2.77
N ALA A 331 2.67 8.39 2.52
CA ALA A 331 2.17 7.48 3.55
C ALA A 331 3.26 7.15 4.59
N SER A 332 4.47 6.76 4.13
CA SER A 332 5.58 6.41 5.02
C SER A 332 5.97 7.55 5.96
N GLY A 333 5.94 8.80 5.47
CA GLY A 333 6.22 9.96 6.31
C GLY A 333 5.16 10.17 7.41
N LEU A 334 3.86 9.93 7.13
CA LEU A 334 2.80 10.00 8.14
C LEU A 334 2.97 8.90 9.20
N ASP A 335 3.32 7.69 8.77
CA ASP A 335 3.47 6.57 9.70
C ASP A 335 4.72 6.71 10.57
N LEU A 336 5.84 7.18 10.02
CA LEU A 336 7.03 7.47 10.80
C LEU A 336 6.77 8.60 11.83
N GLU A 337 6.01 9.64 11.47
CA GLU A 337 5.55 10.66 12.41
C GLU A 337 4.67 10.06 13.52
N SER A 338 3.81 9.10 13.17
CA SER A 338 2.99 8.37 14.14
C SER A 338 3.82 7.53 15.13
N ILE A 339 4.95 6.96 14.67
CA ILE A 339 5.89 6.17 15.49
C ILE A 339 6.74 7.09 16.34
N ILE A 340 7.29 8.16 15.77
CA ILE A 340 8.20 9.11 16.41
C ILE A 340 7.63 10.53 16.36
N PRO A 341 6.71 10.90 17.26
CA PRO A 341 6.00 12.19 17.24
C PRO A 341 6.88 13.43 17.42
N ARG A 342 8.18 13.24 17.71
CA ARG A 342 9.15 14.34 17.83
C ARG A 342 9.68 14.84 16.49
N LEU A 343 9.57 14.05 15.46
CA LEU A 343 10.01 14.40 14.11
C LEU A 343 8.95 15.26 13.42
N SER A 344 9.39 16.24 12.65
CA SER A 344 8.51 17.03 11.79
C SER A 344 8.17 16.26 10.52
N ARG A 345 7.07 16.64 9.86
CA ARG A 345 6.63 16.06 8.58
C ARG A 345 7.74 16.04 7.53
N ILE A 346 8.53 17.11 7.42
CA ILE A 346 9.66 17.19 6.48
C ILE A 346 10.75 16.20 6.85
N GLN A 347 11.12 16.11 8.13
CA GLN A 347 12.13 15.17 8.59
C GLN A 347 11.71 13.72 8.34
N THR A 348 10.47 13.36 8.64
CA THR A 348 9.96 11.99 8.41
C THR A 348 9.96 11.64 6.93
N THR A 349 9.54 12.55 6.06
CA THR A 349 9.56 12.35 4.61
C THR A 349 11.00 12.15 4.10
N LEU A 350 11.95 12.96 4.53
CA LEU A 350 13.36 12.83 4.11
C LEU A 350 14.00 11.52 4.63
N ILE A 351 13.74 11.15 5.89
CA ILE A 351 14.26 9.91 6.47
C ILE A 351 13.72 8.69 5.72
N THR A 352 12.40 8.63 5.50
CA THR A 352 11.77 7.48 4.82
C THR A 352 12.20 7.39 3.36
N SER A 353 12.37 8.53 2.69
CA SER A 353 12.92 8.58 1.34
C SER A 353 14.36 8.07 1.28
N GLY A 354 15.20 8.50 2.22
CA GLY A 354 16.59 8.01 2.32
C GLY A 354 16.64 6.49 2.54
N ILE A 355 15.80 5.97 3.44
CA ILE A 355 15.70 4.53 3.68
C ILE A 355 15.23 3.80 2.41
N ALA A 356 14.22 4.31 1.69
CA ALA A 356 13.72 3.70 0.46
C ALA A 356 14.81 3.62 -0.63
N VAL A 357 15.62 4.67 -0.76
CA VAL A 357 16.77 4.69 -1.68
C VAL A 357 17.83 3.65 -1.29
N VAL A 358 18.17 3.55 0.00
CA VAL A 358 19.11 2.52 0.50
C VAL A 358 18.57 1.12 0.25
N VAL A 359 17.29 0.86 0.55
CA VAL A 359 16.64 -0.44 0.32
C VAL A 359 16.64 -0.79 -1.17
N MET A 360 16.39 0.18 -2.05
CA MET A 360 16.45 0.01 -3.49
C MET A 360 17.85 -0.42 -3.94
N TYR A 361 18.90 0.29 -3.52
CA TYR A 361 20.27 -0.09 -3.88
C TYR A 361 20.68 -1.45 -3.36
N LEU A 362 20.30 -1.81 -2.14
CA LEU A 362 20.57 -3.14 -1.58
C LEU A 362 19.85 -4.22 -2.38
N GLY A 363 18.58 -4.00 -2.76
CA GLY A 363 17.80 -4.94 -3.57
C GLY A 363 18.38 -5.17 -4.97
N VAL A 364 18.86 -4.11 -5.61
CA VAL A 364 19.44 -4.19 -6.97
C VAL A 364 20.84 -4.82 -6.96
N ILE A 365 21.67 -4.54 -5.94
CA ILE A 365 23.06 -5.00 -5.91
C ILE A 365 23.19 -6.41 -5.32
N ALA A 366 22.37 -6.75 -4.30
CA ALA A 366 22.55 -7.95 -3.51
C ALA A 366 21.74 -9.18 -4.00
N THR A 367 20.67 -8.93 -4.74
CA THR A 367 19.73 -9.97 -5.19
C THR A 367 19.17 -9.65 -6.59
N ASP A 368 18.46 -10.61 -7.21
CA ASP A 368 17.71 -10.34 -8.43
C ASP A 368 16.32 -9.72 -8.12
N ALA A 369 15.72 -9.11 -9.13
CA ALA A 369 14.47 -8.38 -8.98
C ALA A 369 13.28 -9.29 -8.65
N ILE A 370 13.18 -10.45 -9.32
CA ILE A 370 12.04 -11.38 -9.16
C ILE A 370 12.03 -11.91 -7.74
N SER A 371 13.15 -12.47 -7.30
CA SER A 371 13.29 -13.03 -5.95
C SER A 371 13.08 -12.00 -4.86
N SER A 372 13.60 -10.76 -5.04
CA SER A 372 13.40 -9.66 -4.09
C SER A 372 11.95 -9.24 -3.94
N ILE A 373 11.24 -9.03 -5.07
CA ILE A 373 9.83 -8.58 -5.07
C ILE A 373 8.92 -9.69 -4.52
N THR A 374 9.14 -10.94 -4.93
CA THR A 374 8.33 -12.06 -4.47
C THR A 374 8.53 -12.33 -2.99
N ALA A 375 9.77 -12.38 -2.51
CA ALA A 375 10.08 -12.58 -1.10
C ALA A 375 9.50 -11.46 -0.22
N MET A 376 9.70 -10.19 -0.63
CA MET A 376 9.11 -9.05 0.06
C MET A 376 7.59 -9.17 0.13
N THR A 377 6.94 -9.46 -1.00
CA THR A 377 5.47 -9.52 -1.09
C THR A 377 4.92 -10.61 -0.19
N VAL A 378 5.47 -11.82 -0.24
CA VAL A 378 5.00 -12.96 0.56
C VAL A 378 5.18 -12.72 2.06
N VAL A 379 6.36 -12.24 2.47
CA VAL A 379 6.64 -11.94 3.89
C VAL A 379 5.72 -10.84 4.42
N LEU A 380 5.60 -9.73 3.68
CA LEU A 380 4.72 -8.63 4.10
C LEU A 380 3.24 -9.05 4.10
N ASN A 381 2.82 -9.91 3.17
CA ASN A 381 1.46 -10.45 3.13
C ASN A 381 1.13 -11.28 4.38
N ALA A 382 2.06 -12.06 4.93
CA ALA A 382 1.84 -12.82 6.16
C ALA A 382 1.53 -11.90 7.36
N PHE A 383 2.27 -10.81 7.50
CA PHE A 383 2.00 -9.79 8.53
C PHE A 383 0.69 -9.03 8.26
N ALA A 384 0.50 -8.58 7.01
CA ALA A 384 -0.67 -7.81 6.61
C ALA A 384 -1.97 -8.62 6.73
N GLY A 385 -1.96 -9.88 6.32
CA GLY A 385 -3.10 -10.79 6.44
C GLY A 385 -3.54 -10.95 7.88
N THR A 386 -2.60 -11.20 8.78
CA THR A 386 -2.89 -11.29 10.23
C THR A 386 -3.44 -9.97 10.76
N TRP A 387 -2.83 -8.83 10.39
CA TRP A 387 -3.28 -7.51 10.85
C TRP A 387 -4.68 -7.17 10.34
N VAL A 388 -4.95 -7.46 9.07
CA VAL A 388 -6.25 -7.21 8.43
C VAL A 388 -7.35 -8.06 9.02
N VAL A 389 -7.12 -9.36 9.22
CA VAL A 389 -8.15 -10.25 9.77
C VAL A 389 -8.50 -9.87 11.22
N ILE A 390 -7.52 -9.50 12.05
CA ILE A 390 -7.77 -9.04 13.43
C ILE A 390 -8.56 -7.73 13.42
N ASN A 391 -8.19 -6.74 12.61
CA ASN A 391 -8.95 -5.50 12.49
C ASN A 391 -10.36 -5.74 11.91
N GLY A 392 -10.50 -6.63 10.93
CA GLY A 392 -11.79 -7.00 10.34
C GLY A 392 -12.72 -7.65 11.36
N ILE A 393 -12.24 -8.63 12.11
CA ILE A 393 -12.99 -9.25 13.23
C ILE A 393 -13.29 -8.19 14.30
N GLY A 394 -12.31 -7.36 14.64
CA GLY A 394 -12.50 -6.25 15.57
C GLY A 394 -13.59 -5.28 15.12
N PHE A 395 -13.58 -4.90 13.84
CA PHE A 395 -14.60 -4.03 13.25
C PHE A 395 -16.00 -4.66 13.26
N LEU A 396 -16.11 -5.92 12.83
CA LEU A 396 -17.41 -6.59 12.64
C LEU A 396 -17.99 -7.14 13.94
N VAL A 397 -17.15 -7.73 14.80
CA VAL A 397 -17.56 -8.51 15.97
C VAL A 397 -17.38 -7.71 17.26
N ALA A 398 -16.16 -7.21 17.53
CA ALA A 398 -15.86 -6.59 18.82
C ALA A 398 -16.43 -5.18 18.95
N ARG A 399 -16.35 -4.35 17.91
CA ARG A 399 -16.76 -2.92 17.93
C ARG A 399 -18.04 -2.65 17.13
N ARG A 400 -18.44 -3.55 16.24
CA ARG A 400 -19.62 -3.39 15.37
C ARG A 400 -19.63 -2.04 14.63
N GLY A 401 -18.46 -1.57 14.19
CA GLY A 401 -18.27 -0.31 13.48
C GLY A 401 -18.41 0.95 14.33
N ARG A 402 -18.43 0.85 15.69
CA ARG A 402 -18.56 1.98 16.62
C ARG A 402 -17.20 2.32 17.23
N TYR A 403 -16.80 3.57 17.16
CA TYR A 403 -15.49 4.05 17.64
C TYR A 403 -15.64 5.40 18.32
N ASP A 404 -14.79 5.65 19.32
CA ASP A 404 -14.58 6.96 19.94
C ASP A 404 -13.32 7.62 19.32
N PRO A 405 -13.48 8.59 18.41
CA PRO A 405 -12.35 9.25 17.76
C PRO A 405 -11.46 10.04 18.73
N VAL A 406 -12.03 10.60 19.80
CA VAL A 406 -11.29 11.37 20.81
C VAL A 406 -10.37 10.46 21.61
N ALA A 407 -10.89 9.28 22.03
CA ALA A 407 -10.09 8.30 22.73
C ALA A 407 -8.91 7.79 21.88
N LEU A 408 -9.08 7.67 20.56
CA LEU A 408 -8.03 7.24 19.63
C LEU A 408 -6.87 8.26 19.49
N GLN A 409 -7.10 9.53 19.76
CA GLN A 409 -6.08 10.57 19.62
C GLN A 409 -5.18 10.74 20.85
N ARG A 410 -5.58 10.19 22.01
CA ARG A 410 -4.88 10.41 23.30
C ARG A 410 -3.38 10.10 23.24
N PHE A 411 -2.98 9.06 22.53
CA PHE A 411 -1.56 8.68 22.41
C PHE A 411 -0.74 9.72 21.66
N GLY A 412 -1.28 10.29 20.57
CA GLY A 412 -0.62 11.36 19.81
C GLY A 412 -0.36 12.61 20.66
N PHE A 413 -1.19 12.86 21.68
CA PHE A 413 -0.99 13.93 22.67
C PHE A 413 -0.11 13.52 23.87
N GLY A 414 0.49 12.33 23.86
CA GLY A 414 1.33 11.84 24.97
C GLY A 414 0.52 11.46 26.22
N LEU A 415 -0.81 11.31 26.11
CA LEU A 415 -1.68 10.99 27.22
C LEU A 415 -1.81 9.48 27.39
N SER A 416 -1.67 9.00 28.62
CA SER A 416 -1.94 7.62 29.02
C SER A 416 -3.38 7.45 29.53
N GLY A 417 -3.86 6.19 29.57
CA GLY A 417 -5.19 5.87 30.03
C GLY A 417 -6.28 6.10 28.99
N GLY A 418 -7.54 5.90 29.37
CA GLY A 418 -8.71 5.98 28.50
C GLY A 418 -9.14 4.62 27.97
N ARG A 419 -10.23 4.65 27.18
CA ARG A 419 -10.98 3.47 26.70
C ARG A 419 -10.13 2.41 25.99
N TYR A 420 -9.23 2.83 25.11
CA TYR A 420 -8.39 1.93 24.31
C TYR A 420 -6.97 1.74 24.88
N TRP A 421 -6.77 2.08 26.15
CA TRP A 421 -5.46 1.93 26.79
C TRP A 421 -5.12 0.48 27.16
N PHE A 422 -6.13 -0.33 27.53
CA PHE A 422 -5.98 -1.74 27.96
C PHE A 422 -4.81 -1.96 28.93
N SER A 423 -4.02 -3.00 28.73
CA SER A 423 -2.86 -3.34 29.56
C SER A 423 -1.65 -2.48 29.17
N ARG A 424 -1.46 -1.34 29.84
CA ARG A 424 -0.32 -0.42 29.60
C ARG A 424 -0.20 0.04 28.13
N GLY A 425 -1.31 0.21 27.45
CA GLY A 425 -1.37 0.63 26.06
C GLY A 425 -1.42 -0.50 25.03
N TRP A 426 -1.38 -1.76 25.44
CA TRP A 426 -1.44 -2.94 24.60
C TRP A 426 -2.70 -3.76 24.87
N ASN A 427 -3.42 -4.15 23.83
CA ASN A 427 -4.48 -5.14 23.93
C ASN A 427 -3.91 -6.52 23.62
N LEU A 428 -3.56 -7.27 24.65
CA LEU A 428 -2.96 -8.60 24.49
C LEU A 428 -3.88 -9.59 23.76
N ARG A 429 -5.21 -9.36 23.78
CA ARG A 429 -6.19 -10.14 23.02
C ARG A 429 -5.96 -10.08 21.50
N ALA A 430 -5.38 -8.98 21.00
CA ALA A 430 -5.06 -8.80 19.58
C ALA A 430 -3.57 -8.99 19.28
N VAL A 431 -2.69 -8.54 20.17
CA VAL A 431 -1.23 -8.59 19.98
C VAL A 431 -0.71 -10.02 19.96
N ILE A 432 -1.16 -10.88 20.90
CA ILE A 432 -0.76 -12.29 20.93
C ILE A 432 -1.22 -13.03 19.67
N PRO A 433 -2.51 -12.94 19.25
CA PRO A 433 -2.96 -13.47 17.97
C PRO A 433 -2.20 -12.95 16.76
N PHE A 434 -1.84 -11.66 16.75
CA PHE A 434 -1.05 -11.08 15.67
C PHE A 434 0.33 -11.73 15.56
N LEU A 435 1.05 -11.83 16.67
CA LEU A 435 2.36 -12.49 16.69
C LEU A 435 2.24 -13.98 16.35
N GLY A 436 1.24 -14.69 16.89
CA GLY A 436 1.02 -16.09 16.60
C GLY A 436 0.67 -16.35 15.12
N GLY A 437 -0.23 -15.55 14.55
CA GLY A 437 -0.61 -15.66 13.15
C GLY A 437 0.54 -15.31 12.19
N ALA A 438 1.23 -14.19 12.45
CA ALA A 438 2.39 -13.79 11.64
C ALA A 438 3.51 -14.84 11.70
N THR A 439 3.82 -15.37 12.89
CA THR A 439 4.81 -16.44 13.04
C THR A 439 4.39 -17.71 12.30
N ALA A 440 3.12 -18.14 12.43
CA ALA A 440 2.62 -19.31 11.72
C ALA A 440 2.72 -19.11 10.19
N GLY A 441 2.37 -17.92 9.68
CA GLY A 441 2.55 -17.58 8.28
C GLY A 441 4.03 -17.66 7.86
N LEU A 442 4.93 -17.02 8.62
CA LEU A 442 6.36 -17.05 8.31
C LEU A 442 6.97 -18.45 8.30
N LEU A 443 6.45 -19.38 9.12
CA LEU A 443 6.90 -20.77 9.14
C LEU A 443 6.47 -21.56 7.91
N THR A 444 5.55 -21.05 7.08
CA THR A 444 5.04 -21.71 5.87
C THR A 444 5.36 -20.91 4.59
N VAL A 445 6.21 -19.88 4.66
CA VAL A 445 6.67 -19.12 3.49
C VAL A 445 7.48 -20.01 2.56
N GLN A 446 7.16 -19.94 1.28
CA GLN A 446 7.91 -20.56 0.20
C GLN A 446 8.28 -19.52 -0.85
N ASN A 447 9.56 -19.21 -0.97
CA ASN A 447 10.13 -18.42 -2.06
C ASN A 447 11.61 -18.74 -2.26
N GLU A 448 12.21 -18.22 -3.32
CA GLU A 448 13.60 -18.51 -3.70
C GLU A 448 14.64 -18.04 -2.67
N LEU A 449 14.39 -16.91 -1.98
CA LEU A 449 15.30 -16.36 -0.98
C LEU A 449 15.15 -16.98 0.41
N TYR A 450 13.98 -17.54 0.70
CA TYR A 450 13.66 -18.13 2.00
C TYR A 450 12.63 -19.23 1.90
N ALA A 451 13.04 -20.46 2.15
CA ALA A 451 12.15 -21.60 2.37
C ALA A 451 12.03 -21.86 3.88
N ALA A 452 10.83 -21.71 4.40
CA ALA A 452 10.55 -21.89 5.81
C ALA A 452 10.52 -23.38 6.21
N PRO A 453 10.66 -23.73 7.50
CA PRO A 453 10.66 -25.12 7.95
C PRO A 453 9.42 -25.94 7.60
N LEU A 454 8.27 -25.30 7.36
CA LEU A 454 7.01 -25.94 6.97
C LEU A 454 6.59 -25.59 5.54
N ALA A 455 7.49 -25.11 4.69
CA ALA A 455 7.21 -24.73 3.31
C ALA A 455 6.66 -25.90 2.47
N ASP A 456 7.17 -27.11 2.70
CA ASP A 456 6.80 -28.31 1.93
C ASP A 456 5.43 -28.91 2.31
N VAL A 457 4.79 -28.45 3.39
CA VAL A 457 3.52 -29.03 3.89
C VAL A 457 2.41 -28.99 2.84
N ALA A 458 2.43 -27.98 1.97
CA ALA A 458 1.45 -27.81 0.89
C ALA A 458 2.01 -28.19 -0.50
N GLY A 459 3.04 -29.05 -0.56
CA GLY A 459 3.60 -29.50 -1.85
C GLY A 459 4.23 -28.37 -2.68
N GLY A 460 4.92 -27.43 -2.01
CA GLY A 460 5.59 -26.29 -2.66
C GLY A 460 4.70 -25.08 -2.90
N VAL A 461 3.42 -25.13 -2.55
CA VAL A 461 2.52 -23.96 -2.61
C VAL A 461 2.78 -23.06 -1.41
N ASP A 462 2.96 -21.75 -1.63
CA ASP A 462 3.00 -20.78 -0.54
C ASP A 462 1.61 -20.60 0.10
N ILE A 463 1.50 -21.05 1.35
CA ILE A 463 0.29 -20.95 2.15
C ILE A 463 0.44 -19.95 3.32
N SER A 464 1.46 -19.11 3.30
CA SER A 464 1.79 -18.19 4.39
C SER A 464 0.65 -17.22 4.70
N LEU A 465 0.03 -16.64 3.68
CA LEU A 465 -1.09 -15.71 3.84
C LEU A 465 -2.33 -16.40 4.47
N PRO A 466 -2.90 -17.48 3.90
CA PRO A 466 -4.06 -18.13 4.52
C PRO A 466 -3.76 -18.68 5.91
N VAL A 467 -2.60 -19.26 6.15
CA VAL A 467 -2.19 -19.75 7.48
C VAL A 467 -2.13 -18.61 8.49
N SER A 468 -1.49 -17.49 8.14
CA SER A 468 -1.38 -16.32 9.02
C SER A 468 -2.76 -15.78 9.40
N MET A 469 -3.69 -15.72 8.46
CA MET A 469 -5.06 -15.23 8.69
C MET A 469 -5.90 -16.19 9.52
N ILE A 470 -5.84 -17.49 9.23
CA ILE A 470 -6.62 -18.51 9.95
C ILE A 470 -6.14 -18.60 11.39
N VAL A 471 -4.83 -18.70 11.62
CA VAL A 471 -4.25 -18.79 12.96
C VAL A 471 -4.48 -17.48 13.72
N GLY A 472 -4.13 -16.33 13.15
CA GLY A 472 -4.30 -15.05 13.81
C GLY A 472 -5.78 -14.71 14.10
N GLY A 473 -6.64 -14.91 13.11
CA GLY A 473 -8.09 -14.67 13.26
C GLY A 473 -8.74 -15.65 14.26
N GLY A 474 -8.39 -16.93 14.17
CA GLY A 474 -8.88 -17.95 15.10
C GLY A 474 -8.47 -17.69 16.55
N LEU A 475 -7.19 -17.40 16.76
CA LEU A 475 -6.68 -17.02 18.09
C LEU A 475 -7.37 -15.75 18.62
N TYR A 476 -7.63 -14.75 17.76
CA TYR A 476 -8.32 -13.53 18.18
C TYR A 476 -9.78 -13.80 18.55
N LEU A 477 -10.51 -14.59 17.78
CA LEU A 477 -11.87 -15.00 18.13
C LEU A 477 -11.92 -15.80 19.43
N CYS A 478 -10.97 -16.71 19.65
CA CYS A 478 -10.84 -17.43 20.92
C CYS A 478 -10.56 -16.46 22.08
N ALA A 479 -9.62 -15.50 21.88
CA ALA A 479 -9.31 -14.51 22.90
C ALA A 479 -10.52 -13.65 23.28
N LEU A 480 -11.34 -13.23 22.31
CA LEU A 480 -12.55 -12.46 22.54
C LEU A 480 -13.62 -13.27 23.33
N ARG A 481 -13.68 -14.60 23.13
CA ARG A 481 -14.61 -15.46 23.85
C ARG A 481 -14.18 -15.73 25.28
N VAL A 482 -12.89 -16.02 25.49
CA VAL A 482 -12.34 -16.36 26.83
C VAL A 482 -12.17 -15.10 27.69
N TRP A 483 -11.86 -14.00 27.09
CA TRP A 483 -11.61 -12.73 27.76
C TRP A 483 -12.35 -11.59 27.05
N PRO A 484 -13.68 -11.48 27.24
CA PRO A 484 -14.51 -10.48 26.57
C PRO A 484 -14.02 -9.04 26.84
N GLU A 485 -14.19 -8.17 25.85
CA GLU A 485 -13.96 -6.74 26.05
C GLU A 485 -15.17 -6.14 26.81
N THR A 486 -14.93 -5.57 27.99
CA THR A 486 -15.96 -4.87 28.77
C THR A 486 -16.13 -3.44 28.24
N GLY A 487 -17.34 -2.87 28.27
CA GLY A 487 -17.62 -1.48 27.91
C GLY A 487 -17.85 -1.23 26.42
N VAL A 488 -18.14 -2.27 25.62
CA VAL A 488 -18.45 -2.13 24.18
C VAL A 488 -19.78 -1.42 23.95
N ASP A 489 -20.75 -1.59 24.85
CA ASP A 489 -22.09 -0.99 24.72
C ASP A 489 -22.10 0.53 24.92
N ASP A 490 -21.09 1.10 25.59
CA ASP A 490 -20.88 2.53 25.74
C ASP A 490 -20.30 3.22 24.49
N ASP A 491 -20.07 2.51 23.38
CA ASP A 491 -19.64 3.06 22.09
C ASP A 491 -20.77 3.76 21.30
N ALA A 492 -21.91 4.05 21.94
CA ALA A 492 -22.90 4.94 21.36
C ALA A 492 -22.23 6.31 21.10
N PRO A 493 -22.35 6.89 19.88
CA PRO A 493 -21.90 8.25 19.66
C PRO A 493 -22.57 9.13 20.70
N ALA A 494 -21.79 9.97 21.40
CA ALA A 494 -22.35 11.00 22.25
C ALA A 494 -23.45 11.74 21.48
N PRO A 495 -24.64 11.95 22.05
CA PRO A 495 -25.71 12.60 21.35
C PRO A 495 -25.20 13.92 20.78
N ALA A 496 -25.62 14.25 19.55
CA ALA A 496 -25.14 15.40 18.77
C ALA A 496 -25.34 16.77 19.45
N GLU A 497 -25.82 16.81 20.67
CA GLU A 497 -26.08 18.00 21.49
C GLU A 497 -24.82 18.60 22.14
N GLU A 498 -23.77 17.81 22.45
CA GLU A 498 -22.55 18.39 23.04
C GLU A 498 -21.62 19.09 22.02
N ALA A 499 -21.84 18.89 20.74
CA ALA A 499 -21.09 19.59 19.68
C ALA A 499 -21.64 21.00 19.38
N ARG A 500 -22.68 21.47 20.10
CA ARG A 500 -23.29 22.80 19.96
C ARG A 500 -23.00 23.77 21.13
N ARG A 501 -22.16 23.38 22.07
CA ARG A 501 -21.72 24.30 23.15
C ARG A 501 -20.26 24.69 23.03
#